data_e39a60da4d3685faf115bcc4f65f4fac
#
_entry.id   e39a60da4d3685faf115bcc4f65f4fac
#
_cell.length_a   1.000
_cell.length_b   1.000
_cell.length_c   1.000
_cell.angle_alpha   90.00
_cell.angle_beta   90.00
_cell.angle_gamma   90.00
#
_symmetry.space_group_name_H-M   'P 1'
#
loop_
_entity.id
_entity.type
_entity.pdbx_description
1 polymer ?
#
loop_
_entity_poly.entity_id
_entity_poly.type
_entity_poly.pdbx_seq_one_letter_code
_entity_poly.pdbx_strand_id
1 'polypeptide(L)'
;MGQDNPEERYDTGNVMRNLLQSDYLVFPNLYMEEKMSGAYNLKELYQGTVLHEGYPRNCIFFHPEQGTKLKELLGYAGTQLSIYMPTFRGTSSSVQEEDYVNQIKDYLNRVDILLHENQIMLVKLHPFVQSQLTLDSYRHIRLFPEGYDTYEVLNACDVLITDYSSVMYDFAVTGRRILLFAYDLEYYQGSRGMYEDISDYPFPLVRTPEELVKELNTDSGHPMMLFSKNTALSNRQMQPKISVIMFFWEKKYVKVHLCPAQKRKKVLIYTGSLLPNGITTAFYSLIHHLDPSSCEYYIVFRTHSIKDHPEKLNNIPEDTISIHLPLR
;
A
#
# COMPACT_ATOMS: atom_id res chain seq x y z
N MET A 1 -8.06 10.36 12.15
CA MET A 1 -7.00 10.58 13.15
C MET A 1 -7.41 11.81 13.94
N GLY A 2 -7.93 11.60 15.15
CA GLY A 2 -8.40 12.68 16.00
C GLY A 2 -7.23 13.36 16.68
N GLN A 3 -7.13 14.68 16.53
CA GLN A 3 -6.07 15.49 17.18
C GLN A 3 -6.16 15.53 18.72
N ASP A 4 -7.18 14.87 19.29
CA ASP A 4 -7.47 14.99 20.72
C ASP A 4 -6.88 13.89 21.61
N ASN A 5 -6.31 12.83 21.01
CA ASN A 5 -5.61 11.79 21.77
C ASN A 5 -4.11 12.14 21.91
N PRO A 6 -3.54 12.17 23.14
CA PRO A 6 -2.12 12.47 23.38
C PRO A 6 -1.15 11.53 22.64
N GLU A 7 -1.48 10.24 22.51
CA GLU A 7 -0.65 9.27 21.78
C GLU A 7 -0.64 9.57 20.28
N GLU A 8 -1.80 9.89 19.70
CA GLU A 8 -1.89 10.28 18.27
C GLU A 8 -1.15 11.59 17.98
N ARG A 9 -1.14 12.54 18.93
CA ARG A 9 -0.35 13.77 18.79
C ARG A 9 1.15 13.49 18.77
N TYR A 10 1.60 12.54 19.58
CA TYR A 10 3.00 12.16 19.60
C TYR A 10 3.43 11.51 18.29
N ASP A 11 2.64 10.58 17.77
CA ASP A 11 2.90 9.90 16.52
C ASP A 11 2.82 10.88 15.32
N THR A 12 1.83 11.76 15.32
CA THR A 12 1.72 12.83 14.31
C THR A 12 2.95 13.73 14.33
N GLY A 13 3.45 14.11 15.50
CA GLY A 13 4.66 14.92 15.65
C GLY A 13 5.91 14.23 15.14
N ASN A 14 6.05 12.92 15.35
CA ASN A 14 7.17 12.13 14.83
C ASN A 14 7.15 12.05 13.30
N VAL A 15 5.99 11.80 12.69
CA VAL A 15 5.83 11.78 11.24
C VAL A 15 6.09 13.16 10.64
N MET A 16 5.50 14.22 11.22
CA MET A 16 5.72 15.61 10.81
C MET A 16 7.21 15.94 10.80
N ARG A 17 7.93 15.64 11.88
CA ARG A 17 9.37 15.90 11.98
C ARG A 17 10.15 15.22 10.87
N ASN A 18 9.83 13.96 10.55
CA ASN A 18 10.50 13.22 9.49
C ASN A 18 10.20 13.84 8.11
N LEU A 19 8.96 14.25 7.87
CA LEU A 19 8.57 14.89 6.63
C LEU A 19 9.24 16.27 6.44
N LEU A 20 9.34 17.07 7.52
CA LEU A 20 9.99 18.38 7.48
C LEU A 20 11.50 18.31 7.21
N GLN A 21 12.15 17.17 7.46
CA GLN A 21 13.58 16.97 7.22
C GLN A 21 13.89 16.55 5.77
N SER A 22 12.88 16.24 4.98
CA SER A 22 13.08 15.80 3.60
C SER A 22 13.20 17.01 2.65
N ASP A 23 14.07 16.90 1.67
CA ASP A 23 14.19 17.89 0.59
C ASP A 23 13.03 17.80 -0.40
N TYR A 24 12.47 16.58 -0.57
CA TYR A 24 11.39 16.29 -1.51
C TYR A 24 10.31 15.44 -0.84
N LEU A 25 9.05 15.82 -1.07
CA LEU A 25 7.88 15.00 -0.75
C LEU A 25 7.20 14.60 -2.05
N VAL A 26 6.86 13.32 -2.16
CA VAL A 26 6.14 12.81 -3.32
C VAL A 26 4.71 12.49 -2.91
N PHE A 27 3.75 13.15 -3.54
CA PHE A 27 2.33 12.84 -3.43
C PHE A 27 1.79 12.36 -4.79
N PRO A 28 0.83 11.44 -4.82
CA PRO A 28 0.29 10.95 -6.08
C PRO A 28 -0.54 12.01 -6.82
N ASN A 29 -1.04 13.01 -6.10
CA ASN A 29 -1.87 14.10 -6.64
C ASN A 29 -2.05 15.23 -5.61
N LEU A 30 -2.67 16.33 -6.04
CA LEU A 30 -2.97 17.50 -5.22
C LEU A 30 -3.88 17.17 -4.01
N TYR A 31 -4.84 16.27 -4.19
CA TYR A 31 -5.74 15.87 -3.12
C TYR A 31 -4.97 15.23 -1.95
N MET A 32 -4.07 14.29 -2.24
CA MET A 32 -3.25 13.66 -1.20
C MET A 32 -2.27 14.65 -0.57
N GLU A 33 -1.69 15.57 -1.33
CA GLU A 33 -0.89 16.66 -0.78
C GLU A 33 -1.69 17.47 0.23
N GLU A 34 -2.89 17.90 -0.16
CA GLU A 34 -3.73 18.74 0.71
C GLU A 34 -4.11 18.01 2.01
N LYS A 35 -4.54 16.73 1.92
CA LYS A 35 -4.92 15.92 3.06
C LYS A 35 -3.73 15.64 3.98
N MET A 36 -2.61 15.20 3.43
CA MET A 36 -1.42 14.85 4.22
C MET A 36 -0.76 16.10 4.82
N SER A 37 -0.67 17.18 4.05
CA SER A 37 -0.11 18.45 4.56
C SER A 37 -0.97 19.03 5.69
N GLY A 38 -2.29 18.86 5.62
CA GLY A 38 -3.19 19.23 6.71
C GLY A 38 -3.04 18.33 7.93
N ALA A 39 -3.07 17.00 7.72
CA ALA A 39 -3.02 16.01 8.81
C ALA A 39 -1.70 16.07 9.61
N TYR A 40 -0.58 16.36 8.95
CA TYR A 40 0.74 16.45 9.58
C TYR A 40 1.22 17.88 9.79
N ASN A 41 0.35 18.88 9.69
CA ASN A 41 0.66 20.30 9.91
C ASN A 41 1.90 20.77 9.10
N LEU A 42 2.02 20.35 7.84
CA LEU A 42 3.13 20.72 6.99
C LEU A 42 2.93 22.07 6.30
N LYS A 43 1.70 22.56 6.23
CA LYS A 43 1.36 23.83 5.59
C LYS A 43 2.17 24.94 6.24
N GLU A 44 2.80 25.77 5.40
CA GLU A 44 3.65 26.92 5.80
C GLU A 44 4.95 26.55 6.54
N LEU A 45 5.14 25.27 6.96
CA LEU A 45 6.34 24.82 7.66
C LEU A 45 7.30 24.07 6.74
N TYR A 46 6.78 23.31 5.77
CA TYR A 46 7.61 22.57 4.85
C TYR A 46 8.23 23.51 3.81
N GLN A 47 9.56 23.46 3.71
CA GLN A 47 10.35 24.33 2.83
C GLN A 47 10.97 23.58 1.64
N GLY A 48 10.76 22.27 1.57
CA GLY A 48 11.26 21.42 0.47
C GLY A 48 10.38 21.51 -0.78
N THR A 49 10.67 20.66 -1.74
CA THR A 49 9.93 20.57 -3.00
C THR A 49 8.88 19.46 -2.93
N VAL A 50 7.65 19.78 -3.34
CA VAL A 50 6.58 18.79 -3.51
C VAL A 50 6.54 18.35 -4.96
N LEU A 51 6.51 17.01 -5.17
CA LEU A 51 6.39 16.38 -6.48
C LEU A 51 5.05 15.65 -6.55
N HIS A 52 4.27 15.91 -7.61
CA HIS A 52 3.04 15.18 -7.90
C HIS A 52 3.31 14.07 -8.91
N GLU A 53 3.89 13.01 -8.40
CA GLU A 53 4.23 11.82 -9.17
C GLU A 53 3.51 10.61 -8.57
N GLY A 54 3.09 9.66 -9.37
CA GLY A 54 2.47 8.43 -8.86
C GLY A 54 3.39 7.71 -7.86
N TYR A 55 2.81 6.92 -6.97
CA TYR A 55 3.62 6.11 -6.08
C TYR A 55 4.41 5.04 -6.85
N PRO A 56 5.71 4.87 -6.61
CA PRO A 56 6.53 3.87 -7.29
C PRO A 56 5.95 2.45 -7.21
N ARG A 57 5.34 2.09 -6.06
CA ARG A 57 4.70 0.78 -5.87
C ARG A 57 3.55 0.49 -6.84
N ASN A 58 2.94 1.53 -7.42
CA ASN A 58 1.82 1.38 -8.36
C ASN A 58 2.26 1.11 -9.80
N CYS A 59 3.57 1.10 -10.07
CA CYS A 59 4.10 0.91 -11.40
C CYS A 59 3.73 -0.42 -12.02
N ILE A 60 3.64 -1.46 -11.18
CA ILE A 60 3.27 -2.79 -11.64
C ILE A 60 1.89 -2.82 -12.28
N PHE A 61 0.99 -1.93 -11.89
CA PHE A 61 -0.35 -1.84 -12.46
C PHE A 61 -0.39 -1.35 -13.92
N PHE A 62 0.70 -0.76 -14.39
CA PHE A 62 0.86 -0.38 -15.80
C PHE A 62 1.40 -1.54 -16.66
N HIS A 63 1.61 -2.71 -16.05
CA HIS A 63 2.04 -3.95 -16.66
C HIS A 63 1.01 -5.06 -16.43
N PRO A 64 -0.23 -4.94 -16.97
CA PRO A 64 -1.30 -5.90 -16.71
C PRO A 64 -0.98 -7.32 -17.24
N GLU A 65 -0.10 -7.43 -18.24
CA GLU A 65 0.38 -8.70 -18.77
C GLU A 65 1.13 -9.53 -17.72
N GLN A 66 1.83 -8.88 -16.77
CA GLN A 66 2.50 -9.56 -15.66
C GLN A 66 1.47 -10.12 -14.68
N GLY A 67 0.41 -9.36 -14.40
CA GLY A 67 -0.70 -9.83 -13.58
C GLY A 67 -1.42 -11.04 -14.20
N THR A 68 -1.71 -10.99 -15.49
CA THR A 68 -2.32 -12.12 -16.22
C THR A 68 -1.44 -13.37 -16.13
N LYS A 69 -0.14 -13.22 -16.37
CA LYS A 69 0.82 -14.32 -16.28
C LYS A 69 0.90 -14.90 -14.86
N LEU A 70 0.89 -14.05 -13.84
CA LEU A 70 0.88 -14.52 -12.44
C LEU A 70 -0.42 -15.26 -12.11
N LYS A 71 -1.57 -14.76 -12.57
CA LYS A 71 -2.87 -15.41 -12.39
C LYS A 71 -2.89 -16.82 -13.00
N GLU A 72 -2.30 -17.00 -14.19
CA GLU A 72 -2.13 -18.30 -14.84
C GLU A 72 -1.19 -19.20 -14.04
N LEU A 73 -0.05 -18.68 -13.57
CA LEU A 73 0.95 -19.41 -12.79
C LEU A 73 0.36 -19.92 -11.45
N LEU A 74 -0.51 -19.14 -10.82
CA LEU A 74 -1.21 -19.51 -9.61
C LEU A 74 -2.37 -20.52 -9.85
N GLY A 75 -2.65 -20.88 -11.11
CA GLY A 75 -3.70 -21.84 -11.47
C GLY A 75 -5.12 -21.25 -11.53
N TYR A 76 -5.23 -19.91 -11.60
CA TYR A 76 -6.54 -19.23 -11.61
C TYR A 76 -6.93 -18.68 -12.99
N ALA A 77 -6.35 -19.22 -14.06
CA ALA A 77 -6.73 -18.85 -15.42
C ALA A 77 -8.23 -19.09 -15.66
N GLY A 78 -8.92 -18.13 -16.26
CA GLY A 78 -10.35 -18.24 -16.56
C GLY A 78 -11.30 -18.08 -15.37
N THR A 79 -10.78 -17.85 -14.14
CA THR A 79 -11.62 -17.55 -12.97
C THR A 79 -11.74 -16.04 -12.75
N GLN A 80 -12.78 -15.61 -12.06
CA GLN A 80 -12.82 -14.27 -11.47
C GLN A 80 -12.03 -14.31 -10.15
N LEU A 81 -10.86 -13.70 -10.15
CA LEU A 81 -9.97 -13.66 -8.99
C LEU A 81 -10.20 -12.37 -8.20
N SER A 82 -10.77 -12.49 -7.02
CA SER A 82 -10.91 -11.38 -6.07
C SER A 82 -9.89 -11.49 -4.94
N ILE A 83 -9.58 -10.37 -4.29
CA ILE A 83 -8.76 -10.36 -3.08
C ILE A 83 -9.45 -9.55 -1.97
N TYR A 84 -9.55 -10.15 -0.78
CA TYR A 84 -10.08 -9.50 0.42
C TYR A 84 -8.94 -9.04 1.32
N MET A 85 -8.82 -7.73 1.52
CA MET A 85 -7.77 -7.09 2.31
C MET A 85 -8.39 -6.10 3.31
N PRO A 86 -8.95 -6.58 4.43
CA PRO A 86 -9.53 -5.70 5.45
C PRO A 86 -8.47 -4.98 6.28
N THR A 87 -8.84 -3.83 6.83
CA THR A 87 -8.07 -3.16 7.89
C THR A 87 -8.15 -3.98 9.18
N PHE A 88 -7.02 -4.16 9.86
CA PHE A 88 -6.99 -4.88 11.13
C PHE A 88 -7.72 -4.12 12.23
N ARG A 89 -8.56 -4.83 12.99
CA ARG A 89 -9.38 -4.30 14.10
C ARG A 89 -8.75 -4.55 15.48
N GLY A 90 -7.49 -4.98 15.54
CA GLY A 90 -6.82 -5.28 16.80
C GLY A 90 -6.81 -4.08 17.73
N THR A 91 -7.23 -4.31 18.95
CA THR A 91 -6.98 -3.49 20.12
C THR A 91 -6.18 -4.32 21.10
N SER A 92 -5.53 -3.70 22.07
CA SER A 92 -4.63 -4.36 23.02
C SER A 92 -5.31 -5.33 24.01
N SER A 93 -6.55 -5.78 23.77
CA SER A 93 -7.26 -6.74 24.63
C SER A 93 -7.53 -8.07 23.90
N SER A 94 -7.09 -9.18 24.49
CA SER A 94 -7.20 -10.53 23.92
C SER A 94 -8.65 -10.98 23.64
N VAL A 95 -9.64 -10.53 24.40
CA VAL A 95 -11.05 -10.90 24.21
C VAL A 95 -11.63 -10.32 22.94
N GLN A 96 -11.33 -9.07 22.63
CA GLN A 96 -11.81 -8.41 21.40
C GLN A 96 -11.14 -8.99 20.13
N GLU A 97 -9.94 -9.51 20.27
CA GLU A 97 -9.24 -10.16 19.15
C GLU A 97 -9.87 -11.50 18.79
N GLU A 98 -10.31 -12.31 19.77
CA GLU A 98 -10.99 -13.60 19.53
C GLU A 98 -12.36 -13.40 18.87
N ASP A 99 -13.14 -12.43 19.35
CA ASP A 99 -14.43 -12.07 18.75
C ASP A 99 -14.27 -11.63 17.30
N TYR A 100 -13.25 -10.82 17.01
CA TYR A 100 -12.93 -10.41 15.65
C TYR A 100 -12.56 -11.58 14.73
N VAL A 101 -11.72 -12.50 15.22
CA VAL A 101 -11.36 -13.71 14.45
C VAL A 101 -12.59 -14.56 14.14
N ASN A 102 -13.47 -14.77 15.12
CA ASN A 102 -14.70 -15.52 14.94
C ASN A 102 -15.65 -14.86 13.95
N GLN A 103 -15.77 -13.56 13.99
CA GLN A 103 -16.56 -12.78 13.03
C GLN A 103 -16.01 -12.91 11.59
N ILE A 104 -14.69 -12.81 11.41
CA ILE A 104 -14.08 -13.04 10.10
C ILE A 104 -14.33 -14.46 9.60
N LYS A 105 -14.21 -15.47 10.46
CA LYS A 105 -14.53 -16.87 10.11
C LYS A 105 -15.97 -17.02 9.63
N ASP A 106 -16.93 -16.43 10.34
CA ASP A 106 -18.35 -16.48 9.94
C ASP A 106 -18.56 -15.85 8.56
N TYR A 107 -17.99 -14.67 8.34
CA TYR A 107 -18.10 -14.00 7.04
C TYR A 107 -17.48 -14.80 5.90
N LEU A 108 -16.29 -15.35 6.11
CA LEU A 108 -15.64 -16.17 5.10
C LEU A 108 -16.43 -17.44 4.80
N ASN A 109 -17.00 -18.12 5.82
CA ASN A 109 -17.85 -19.30 5.63
C ASN A 109 -19.08 -18.98 4.76
N ARG A 110 -19.75 -17.87 5.05
CA ARG A 110 -20.94 -17.44 4.31
C ARG A 110 -20.59 -17.06 2.86
N VAL A 111 -19.49 -16.33 2.66
CA VAL A 111 -19.01 -15.98 1.33
C VAL A 111 -18.65 -17.23 0.53
N ASP A 112 -17.92 -18.18 1.11
CA ASP A 112 -17.50 -19.41 0.42
C ASP A 112 -18.67 -20.24 -0.12
N ILE A 113 -19.76 -20.31 0.66
CA ILE A 113 -20.98 -21.01 0.26
C ILE A 113 -21.69 -20.33 -0.92
N LEU A 114 -21.59 -19.00 -1.00
CA LEU A 114 -22.31 -18.17 -1.97
C LEU A 114 -21.55 -17.94 -3.27
N LEU A 115 -20.22 -18.09 -3.27
CA LEU A 115 -19.38 -17.91 -4.46
C LEU A 115 -19.68 -18.98 -5.52
N HIS A 116 -19.58 -18.59 -6.79
CA HIS A 116 -19.76 -19.46 -7.94
C HIS A 116 -18.47 -20.26 -8.24
N GLU A 117 -18.60 -21.38 -8.95
CA GLU A 117 -17.49 -22.29 -9.28
C GLU A 117 -16.31 -21.60 -10.02
N ASN A 118 -16.59 -20.56 -10.79
CA ASN A 118 -15.58 -19.80 -11.50
C ASN A 118 -15.04 -18.58 -10.74
N GLN A 119 -15.31 -18.48 -9.44
CA GLN A 119 -14.87 -17.41 -8.57
C GLN A 119 -13.89 -17.91 -7.52
N ILE A 120 -12.78 -17.21 -7.34
CA ILE A 120 -11.80 -17.45 -6.27
C ILE A 120 -11.56 -16.15 -5.52
N MET A 121 -11.55 -16.24 -4.20
CA MET A 121 -11.21 -15.13 -3.32
C MET A 121 -9.93 -15.42 -2.55
N LEU A 122 -8.90 -14.63 -2.81
CA LEU A 122 -7.71 -14.59 -1.97
C LEU A 122 -8.00 -13.77 -0.71
N VAL A 123 -7.43 -14.18 0.41
CA VAL A 123 -7.59 -13.47 1.67
C VAL A 123 -6.22 -13.09 2.22
N LYS A 124 -5.98 -11.79 2.38
CA LYS A 124 -4.78 -11.24 3.00
C LYS A 124 -5.15 -10.53 4.29
N LEU A 125 -5.02 -11.24 5.39
CA LEU A 125 -5.34 -10.75 6.73
C LEU A 125 -4.07 -10.36 7.49
N HIS A 126 -4.25 -9.67 8.61
CA HIS A 126 -3.17 -9.47 9.55
C HIS A 126 -2.59 -10.81 10.02
N PRO A 127 -1.27 -10.99 10.18
CA PRO A 127 -0.65 -12.27 10.54
C PRO A 127 -1.27 -12.93 11.77
N PHE A 128 -1.65 -12.15 12.77
CA PHE A 128 -2.34 -12.64 13.95
C PHE A 128 -3.65 -13.35 13.64
N VAL A 129 -4.49 -12.78 12.77
CA VAL A 129 -5.77 -13.39 12.35
C VAL A 129 -5.51 -14.58 11.46
N GLN A 130 -4.58 -14.45 10.54
CA GLN A 130 -4.23 -15.50 9.58
C GLN A 130 -3.75 -16.78 10.28
N SER A 131 -2.94 -16.66 11.35
CA SER A 131 -2.44 -17.81 12.12
C SER A 131 -3.54 -18.62 12.84
N GLN A 132 -4.73 -18.04 13.00
CA GLN A 132 -5.88 -18.67 13.65
C GLN A 132 -6.92 -19.20 12.65
N LEU A 133 -6.64 -19.05 11.34
CA LEU A 133 -7.52 -19.51 10.27
C LEU A 133 -6.97 -20.78 9.63
N THR A 134 -7.87 -21.77 9.46
CA THR A 134 -7.60 -22.94 8.64
C THR A 134 -8.58 -22.90 7.46
N LEU A 135 -8.03 -22.73 6.24
CA LEU A 135 -8.84 -22.57 5.02
C LEU A 135 -8.91 -23.85 4.17
N ASP A 136 -8.43 -24.99 4.66
CA ASP A 136 -8.37 -26.25 3.90
C ASP A 136 -9.76 -26.78 3.49
N SER A 137 -10.81 -26.42 4.24
CA SER A 137 -12.19 -26.83 3.97
C SER A 137 -12.95 -25.90 3.01
N TYR A 138 -12.38 -24.74 2.68
CA TYR A 138 -13.05 -23.78 1.82
C TYR A 138 -12.94 -24.19 0.34
N ARG A 139 -14.01 -24.02 -0.41
CA ARG A 139 -14.06 -24.35 -1.85
C ARG A 139 -13.46 -23.27 -2.71
N HIS A 140 -13.73 -22.00 -2.40
CA HIS A 140 -13.45 -20.84 -3.23
C HIS A 140 -12.47 -19.86 -2.58
N ILE A 141 -12.22 -19.99 -1.26
CA ILE A 141 -11.35 -19.06 -0.53
C ILE A 141 -9.97 -19.68 -0.36
N ARG A 142 -8.94 -18.86 -0.58
CA ARG A 142 -7.51 -19.22 -0.45
C ARG A 142 -6.76 -18.16 0.32
N LEU A 143 -5.73 -18.54 1.05
CA LEU A 143 -4.80 -17.59 1.62
C LEU A 143 -4.03 -16.87 0.52
N PHE A 144 -3.60 -15.66 0.85
CA PHE A 144 -2.63 -14.92 0.04
C PHE A 144 -1.41 -15.81 -0.23
N PRO A 145 -0.96 -15.94 -1.50
CA PRO A 145 0.14 -16.84 -1.85
C PRO A 145 1.46 -16.38 -1.23
N GLU A 146 2.17 -17.30 -0.59
CA GLU A 146 3.47 -17.02 0.02
C GLU A 146 4.53 -16.73 -1.04
N GLY A 147 5.49 -15.89 -0.70
CA GLY A 147 6.62 -15.57 -1.56
C GLY A 147 6.35 -14.51 -2.63
N TYR A 148 5.13 -13.98 -2.73
CA TYR A 148 4.78 -12.93 -3.67
C TYR A 148 4.62 -11.56 -2.99
N ASP A 149 4.98 -10.50 -3.72
CA ASP A 149 4.68 -9.13 -3.27
C ASP A 149 3.17 -8.85 -3.36
N THR A 150 2.69 -7.98 -2.47
CA THR A 150 1.27 -7.62 -2.42
C THR A 150 0.76 -7.01 -3.71
N TYR A 151 1.56 -6.14 -4.34
CA TYR A 151 1.17 -5.44 -5.56
C TYR A 151 1.24 -6.34 -6.79
N GLU A 152 2.11 -7.35 -6.80
CA GLU A 152 2.13 -8.39 -7.84
C GLU A 152 0.81 -9.17 -7.84
N VAL A 153 0.38 -9.62 -6.67
CA VAL A 153 -0.88 -10.36 -6.54
C VAL A 153 -2.09 -9.45 -6.80
N LEU A 154 -2.08 -8.20 -6.32
CA LEU A 154 -3.11 -7.22 -6.66
C LEU A 154 -3.20 -7.00 -8.17
N ASN A 155 -2.06 -6.97 -8.88
CA ASN A 155 -2.06 -6.84 -10.34
C ASN A 155 -2.68 -8.06 -11.04
N ALA A 156 -2.68 -9.24 -10.41
CA ALA A 156 -3.33 -10.45 -10.92
C ALA A 156 -4.85 -10.51 -10.63
N CYS A 157 -5.36 -9.74 -9.66
CA CYS A 157 -6.75 -9.78 -9.23
C CYS A 157 -7.67 -8.93 -10.12
N ASP A 158 -8.88 -9.41 -10.35
CA ASP A 158 -9.92 -8.71 -11.10
C ASP A 158 -10.69 -7.73 -10.20
N VAL A 159 -10.84 -8.06 -8.91
CA VAL A 159 -11.62 -7.31 -7.93
C VAL A 159 -10.84 -7.16 -6.62
N LEU A 160 -10.78 -5.95 -6.09
CA LEU A 160 -10.37 -5.70 -4.71
C LEU A 160 -11.60 -5.58 -3.82
N ILE A 161 -11.62 -6.34 -2.73
CA ILE A 161 -12.57 -6.21 -1.64
C ILE A 161 -11.78 -5.69 -0.43
N THR A 162 -12.17 -4.54 0.08
CA THR A 162 -11.52 -3.93 1.24
C THR A 162 -12.54 -3.14 2.05
N ASP A 163 -12.10 -2.40 3.04
CA ASP A 163 -12.95 -1.56 3.87
C ASP A 163 -12.43 -0.11 3.92
N TYR A 164 -11.73 0.26 4.98
CA TYR A 164 -11.19 1.61 5.20
C TYR A 164 -9.71 1.72 4.83
N SER A 165 -9.16 0.71 4.15
CA SER A 165 -7.74 0.64 3.80
C SER A 165 -7.39 1.53 2.62
N SER A 166 -6.27 2.25 2.74
CA SER A 166 -5.73 3.08 1.66
C SER A 166 -5.33 2.30 0.40
N VAL A 167 -5.28 0.97 0.44
CA VAL A 167 -5.00 0.13 -0.73
C VAL A 167 -6.02 0.34 -1.86
N MET A 168 -7.24 0.78 -1.53
CA MET A 168 -8.25 1.13 -2.53
C MET A 168 -7.79 2.24 -3.48
N TYR A 169 -7.04 3.23 -2.99
CA TYR A 169 -6.51 4.30 -3.83
C TYR A 169 -5.42 3.81 -4.78
N ASP A 170 -4.59 2.88 -4.30
CA ASP A 170 -3.55 2.27 -5.12
C ASP A 170 -4.17 1.40 -6.21
N PHE A 171 -5.11 0.53 -5.84
CA PHE A 171 -5.78 -0.37 -6.79
C PHE A 171 -6.68 0.37 -7.78
N ALA A 172 -7.24 1.51 -7.41
CA ALA A 172 -8.05 2.37 -8.27
C ALA A 172 -7.32 2.78 -9.57
N VAL A 173 -5.98 2.83 -9.55
CA VAL A 173 -5.14 3.08 -10.74
C VAL A 173 -5.40 2.08 -11.86
N THR A 174 -5.76 0.84 -11.51
CA THR A 174 -6.01 -0.25 -12.48
C THR A 174 -7.30 -0.05 -13.28
N GLY A 175 -8.22 0.77 -12.82
CA GLY A 175 -9.57 0.85 -13.36
C GLY A 175 -10.44 -0.37 -13.06
N ARG A 176 -9.94 -1.35 -12.30
CA ARG A 176 -10.66 -2.56 -11.93
C ARG A 176 -11.63 -2.29 -10.78
N ARG A 177 -12.46 -3.26 -10.53
CA ARG A 177 -13.56 -3.16 -9.58
C ARG A 177 -13.07 -3.16 -8.14
N ILE A 178 -13.62 -2.27 -7.31
CA ILE A 178 -13.38 -2.18 -5.87
C ILE A 178 -14.74 -2.30 -5.19
N LEU A 179 -14.83 -3.14 -4.16
CA LEU A 179 -15.99 -3.27 -3.29
C LEU A 179 -15.58 -2.92 -1.86
N LEU A 180 -16.38 -2.07 -1.20
CA LEU A 180 -16.15 -1.67 0.18
C LEU A 180 -17.02 -2.52 1.10
N PHE A 181 -16.41 -3.51 1.77
CA PHE A 181 -17.08 -4.36 2.73
C PHE A 181 -16.94 -3.79 4.14
N ALA A 182 -17.86 -2.89 4.49
CA ALA A 182 -17.82 -2.08 5.70
C ALA A 182 -18.92 -2.50 6.68
N TYR A 183 -18.83 -3.72 7.19
CA TYR A 183 -19.82 -4.32 8.10
C TYR A 183 -19.89 -3.65 9.49
N ASP A 184 -18.87 -2.90 9.88
CA ASP A 184 -18.71 -2.24 11.17
C ASP A 184 -18.54 -0.72 11.06
N LEU A 185 -19.13 -0.11 10.03
CA LEU A 185 -18.92 1.29 9.67
C LEU A 185 -19.14 2.25 10.84
N GLU A 186 -20.24 2.09 11.58
CA GLU A 186 -20.60 2.97 12.70
C GLU A 186 -19.56 2.89 13.83
N TYR A 187 -19.09 1.68 14.13
CA TYR A 187 -18.05 1.46 15.12
C TYR A 187 -16.72 2.08 14.69
N TYR A 188 -16.33 1.90 13.43
CA TYR A 188 -15.07 2.41 12.92
C TYR A 188 -15.03 3.94 12.89
N GLN A 189 -16.10 4.57 12.44
CA GLN A 189 -16.23 6.05 12.44
C GLN A 189 -16.11 6.64 13.84
N GLY A 190 -16.71 6.00 14.84
CA GLY A 190 -16.64 6.45 16.22
C GLY A 190 -15.27 6.24 16.90
N SER A 191 -14.48 5.24 16.44
CA SER A 191 -13.24 4.86 17.12
C SER A 191 -11.97 5.46 16.49
N ARG A 192 -11.87 5.59 15.18
CA ARG A 192 -10.67 6.00 14.46
C ARG A 192 -10.80 7.26 13.62
N GLY A 193 -12.03 7.67 13.33
CA GLY A 193 -12.30 8.77 12.41
C GLY A 193 -11.90 8.45 10.96
N MET A 194 -12.41 9.23 10.02
CA MET A 194 -12.12 9.12 8.60
C MET A 194 -11.84 10.50 8.03
N TYR A 195 -11.02 10.60 6.99
CA TYR A 195 -10.80 11.87 6.29
C TYR A 195 -12.04 12.33 5.51
N GLU A 196 -12.84 11.38 5.03
CA GLU A 196 -14.05 11.58 4.26
C GLU A 196 -15.09 10.52 4.62
N ASP A 197 -16.34 10.78 4.34
CA ASP A 197 -17.37 9.77 4.49
C ASP A 197 -17.17 8.68 3.42
N ILE A 198 -17.14 7.42 3.85
CA ILE A 198 -16.96 6.28 2.95
C ILE A 198 -18.09 6.18 1.90
N SER A 199 -19.27 6.73 2.22
CA SER A 199 -20.40 6.78 1.29
C SER A 199 -20.19 7.75 0.12
N ASP A 200 -19.23 8.67 0.23
CA ASP A 200 -18.87 9.59 -0.85
C ASP A 200 -17.95 8.96 -1.90
N TYR A 201 -17.42 7.77 -1.61
CA TYR A 201 -16.60 7.05 -2.59
C TYR A 201 -17.46 6.40 -3.68
N PRO A 202 -16.98 6.37 -4.93
CA PRO A 202 -17.73 5.82 -6.06
C PRO A 202 -17.69 4.28 -6.11
N PHE A 203 -17.39 3.64 -4.99
CA PHE A 203 -17.29 2.20 -4.88
C PHE A 203 -18.54 1.64 -4.19
N PRO A 204 -19.09 0.51 -4.68
CA PRO A 204 -20.19 -0.15 -3.99
C PRO A 204 -19.85 -0.44 -2.53
N LEU A 205 -20.70 0.07 -1.63
CA LEU A 205 -20.61 -0.15 -0.19
C LEU A 205 -21.57 -1.28 0.21
N VAL A 206 -21.02 -2.36 0.73
CA VAL A 206 -21.78 -3.54 1.16
C VAL A 206 -21.49 -3.85 2.63
N ARG A 207 -22.46 -4.39 3.33
CA ARG A 207 -22.39 -4.62 4.78
C ARG A 207 -22.53 -6.08 5.18
N THR A 208 -23.01 -6.93 4.28
CA THR A 208 -23.20 -8.36 4.55
C THR A 208 -22.49 -9.21 3.48
N PRO A 209 -22.15 -10.46 3.83
CA PRO A 209 -21.61 -11.43 2.85
C PRO A 209 -22.52 -11.63 1.64
N GLU A 210 -23.84 -11.63 1.85
CA GLU A 210 -24.83 -11.79 0.78
C GLU A 210 -24.81 -10.60 -0.20
N GLU A 211 -24.76 -9.38 0.32
CA GLU A 211 -24.62 -8.17 -0.47
C GLU A 211 -23.30 -8.19 -1.24
N LEU A 212 -22.21 -8.62 -0.59
CA LEU A 212 -20.89 -8.71 -1.21
C LEU A 212 -20.91 -9.64 -2.42
N VAL A 213 -21.42 -10.86 -2.25
CA VAL A 213 -21.45 -11.84 -3.34
C VAL A 213 -22.45 -11.44 -4.42
N LYS A 214 -23.59 -10.87 -4.05
CA LYS A 214 -24.54 -10.30 -5.01
C LYS A 214 -23.86 -9.21 -5.84
N GLU A 215 -23.11 -8.33 -5.20
CA GLU A 215 -22.39 -7.26 -5.89
C GLU A 215 -21.26 -7.83 -6.77
N LEU A 216 -20.52 -8.84 -6.35
CA LEU A 216 -19.51 -9.52 -7.16
C LEU A 216 -20.10 -10.08 -8.47
N ASN A 217 -21.36 -10.50 -8.46
CA ASN A 217 -22.07 -11.07 -9.61
C ASN A 217 -22.80 -10.02 -10.48
N THR A 218 -22.85 -8.78 -10.03
CA THR A 218 -23.48 -7.70 -10.81
C THR A 218 -22.53 -7.21 -11.88
N ASP A 219 -22.96 -7.20 -13.13
CA ASP A 219 -22.22 -6.62 -14.24
C ASP A 219 -22.42 -5.10 -14.27
N SER A 220 -21.99 -4.43 -13.21
CA SER A 220 -22.02 -2.99 -13.12
C SER A 220 -20.84 -2.42 -13.89
N GLY A 221 -21.14 -1.85 -15.07
CA GLY A 221 -20.14 -1.13 -15.87
C GLY A 221 -19.34 -0.17 -14.98
N HIS A 222 -18.04 -0.11 -15.20
CA HIS A 222 -17.07 0.53 -14.33
C HIS A 222 -17.29 2.05 -14.15
N PRO A 223 -17.77 2.54 -12.99
CA PRO A 223 -17.94 3.97 -12.73
C PRO A 223 -16.62 4.71 -12.50
N MET A 224 -15.48 4.06 -12.71
CA MET A 224 -14.16 4.54 -12.27
C MET A 224 -13.59 5.75 -13.03
N MET A 225 -14.15 6.14 -14.17
CA MET A 225 -13.64 7.31 -14.90
C MET A 225 -13.81 8.65 -14.17
N LEU A 226 -14.75 8.75 -13.22
CA LEU A 226 -15.01 9.98 -12.48
C LEU A 226 -14.11 10.14 -11.25
N PHE A 227 -13.77 9.04 -10.57
CA PHE A 227 -12.87 9.08 -9.41
C PHE A 227 -11.44 9.46 -9.82
N SER A 228 -11.02 9.05 -11.01
CA SER A 228 -9.70 9.36 -11.56
C SER A 228 -9.47 10.86 -11.82
N LYS A 229 -10.54 11.64 -12.04
CA LYS A 229 -10.40 13.05 -12.37
C LYS A 229 -10.20 13.95 -11.14
N ASN A 230 -10.76 13.60 -10.00
CA ASN A 230 -10.79 14.48 -8.83
C ASN A 230 -9.90 14.03 -7.65
N THR A 231 -9.66 12.74 -7.45
CA THR A 231 -9.07 12.24 -6.21
C THR A 231 -7.82 11.38 -6.34
N ALA A 232 -7.61 10.64 -7.41
CA ALA A 232 -6.56 9.62 -7.39
C ALA A 232 -5.50 9.73 -8.47
N LEU A 233 -5.77 10.32 -9.61
CA LEU A 233 -4.96 10.04 -10.78
C LEU A 233 -4.72 11.30 -11.58
N SER A 234 -3.55 11.89 -11.43
CA SER A 234 -2.98 12.53 -12.59
C SER A 234 -2.72 11.45 -13.63
N ASN A 235 -3.40 11.51 -14.76
CA ASN A 235 -3.29 10.58 -15.90
C ASN A 235 -1.91 10.58 -16.58
N ARG A 236 -0.85 10.82 -15.83
CA ARG A 236 0.49 10.61 -16.33
C ARG A 236 0.91 9.20 -16.00
N GLN A 237 0.96 8.36 -17.01
CA GLN A 237 1.70 7.10 -17.02
C GLN A 237 3.17 7.40 -16.71
N MET A 238 3.48 7.72 -15.45
CA MET A 238 4.86 7.93 -15.06
C MET A 238 5.43 6.56 -14.69
N GLN A 239 6.23 6.05 -15.60
CA GLN A 239 7.05 4.89 -15.25
C GLN A 239 7.99 5.28 -14.09
N PRO A 240 8.31 4.39 -13.14
CA PRO A 240 9.23 4.66 -12.02
C PRO A 240 10.54 5.27 -12.46
N LYS A 241 11.02 4.89 -13.64
CA LYS A 241 12.21 5.48 -14.25
C LYS A 241 12.11 7.00 -14.43
N ILE A 242 10.91 7.54 -14.69
CA ILE A 242 10.71 8.98 -14.87
C ILE A 242 10.72 9.68 -13.51
N SER A 243 10.04 9.13 -12.51
CA SER A 243 10.06 9.70 -11.15
C SER A 243 11.47 9.71 -10.57
N VAL A 244 12.23 8.63 -10.75
CA VAL A 244 13.64 8.57 -10.34
C VAL A 244 14.50 9.54 -11.17
N ILE A 245 14.30 9.64 -12.47
CA ILE A 245 15.06 10.55 -13.34
C ILE A 245 14.76 12.02 -12.99
N MET A 246 13.48 12.38 -12.75
CA MET A 246 13.13 13.74 -12.32
C MET A 246 13.73 14.06 -10.96
N PHE A 247 13.69 13.13 -10.00
CA PHE A 247 14.30 13.29 -8.70
C PHE A 247 15.81 13.59 -8.76
N PHE A 248 16.52 13.05 -9.76
CA PHE A 248 17.95 13.31 -9.97
C PHE A 248 18.23 14.43 -10.95
N TRP A 249 17.33 14.71 -11.88
CA TRP A 249 17.56 15.73 -12.93
C TRP A 249 17.36 17.16 -12.44
N GLU A 250 16.38 17.41 -11.59
CA GLU A 250 16.16 18.75 -11.01
C GLU A 250 17.29 19.20 -10.08
N LYS A 251 18.08 18.27 -9.53
CA LYS A 251 19.29 18.62 -8.75
C LYS A 251 20.36 19.38 -9.52
N LYS A 252 20.17 19.67 -10.79
CA LYS A 252 21.05 20.56 -11.56
C LYS A 252 21.10 22.00 -11.02
N TYR A 253 20.16 22.40 -10.16
CA TYR A 253 20.04 23.77 -9.64
C TYR A 253 20.27 23.93 -8.15
N VAL A 254 20.49 22.86 -7.40
CA VAL A 254 20.88 22.97 -6.00
C VAL A 254 22.40 23.14 -5.93
N LYS A 255 22.88 24.25 -5.38
CA LYS A 255 24.28 24.43 -5.02
C LYS A 255 24.71 23.37 -4.01
N VAL A 256 25.11 22.23 -4.48
CA VAL A 256 25.82 21.24 -3.66
C VAL A 256 27.27 21.67 -3.64
N HIS A 257 27.84 21.90 -2.44
CA HIS A 257 29.28 22.01 -2.29
C HIS A 257 29.89 20.66 -2.69
N LEU A 258 30.31 20.56 -3.94
CA LEU A 258 30.95 19.38 -4.47
C LEU A 258 32.37 19.28 -3.92
N CYS A 259 32.68 18.22 -3.18
CA CYS A 259 34.06 17.76 -3.07
C CYS A 259 34.60 17.48 -4.48
N PRO A 260 35.78 17.97 -4.84
CA PRO A 260 36.33 17.77 -6.17
C PRO A 260 36.68 16.32 -6.41
N ALA A 261 36.38 15.83 -7.60
CA ALA A 261 36.86 14.59 -8.22
C ALA A 261 36.15 13.26 -7.85
N GLN A 262 34.81 13.18 -7.84
CA GLN A 262 34.16 11.87 -7.93
C GLN A 262 33.39 11.73 -9.25
N LYS A 263 33.67 10.64 -9.97
CA LYS A 263 33.06 10.34 -11.30
C LYS A 263 31.55 10.06 -11.23
N ARG A 264 31.02 9.67 -10.05
CA ARG A 264 29.60 9.44 -9.82
C ARG A 264 29.09 10.24 -8.63
N LYS A 265 27.83 10.65 -8.69
CA LYS A 265 27.15 11.29 -7.57
C LYS A 265 26.91 10.24 -6.47
N LYS A 266 27.09 10.61 -5.21
CA LYS A 266 26.74 9.78 -4.06
C LYS A 266 25.36 10.15 -3.56
N VAL A 267 24.51 9.16 -3.39
CA VAL A 267 23.12 9.31 -2.91
C VAL A 267 22.96 8.51 -1.64
N LEU A 268 22.65 9.16 -0.54
CA LEU A 268 22.35 8.52 0.73
C LEU A 268 20.84 8.38 0.89
N ILE A 269 20.36 7.16 1.07
CA ILE A 269 18.95 6.83 1.29
C ILE A 269 18.80 6.30 2.70
N TYR A 270 18.10 7.03 3.56
CA TYR A 270 17.77 6.58 4.91
C TYR A 270 16.35 6.05 4.97
N THR A 271 16.18 4.76 5.26
CA THR A 271 14.88 4.08 5.29
C THR A 271 14.27 4.02 6.70
N GLY A 272 15.04 4.33 7.74
CA GLY A 272 14.65 4.14 9.13
C GLY A 272 14.73 2.67 9.53
N SER A 273 13.70 1.90 9.28
CA SER A 273 13.68 0.47 9.54
C SER A 273 13.18 -0.29 8.31
N LEU A 274 13.59 -1.57 8.18
CA LEU A 274 13.13 -2.48 7.13
C LEU A 274 12.02 -3.41 7.67
N LEU A 275 11.11 -2.89 8.48
CA LEU A 275 9.95 -3.64 8.95
C LEU A 275 8.98 -3.90 7.80
N PRO A 276 8.23 -5.02 7.80
CA PRO A 276 7.29 -5.37 6.73
C PRO A 276 6.07 -4.44 6.76
N ASN A 277 6.17 -3.34 6.03
CA ASN A 277 5.13 -2.32 5.89
C ASN A 277 5.20 -1.66 4.51
N GLY A 278 4.21 -0.83 4.19
CA GLY A 278 4.12 -0.16 2.90
C GLY A 278 5.31 0.76 2.58
N ILE A 279 6.00 1.33 3.59
CA ILE A 279 7.19 2.17 3.40
C ILE A 279 8.34 1.31 2.89
N THR A 280 8.57 0.14 3.51
CA THR A 280 9.62 -0.80 3.10
C THR A 280 9.34 -1.36 1.71
N THR A 281 8.09 -1.70 1.40
CA THR A 281 7.70 -2.13 0.04
C THR A 281 7.97 -1.06 -1.00
N ALA A 282 7.57 0.18 -0.72
CA ALA A 282 7.82 1.31 -1.62
C ALA A 282 9.33 1.57 -1.78
N PHE A 283 10.11 1.43 -0.71
CA PHE A 283 11.56 1.54 -0.77
C PHE A 283 12.19 0.46 -1.67
N TYR A 284 11.83 -0.81 -1.50
CA TYR A 284 12.35 -1.88 -2.37
C TYR A 284 11.97 -1.65 -3.83
N SER A 285 10.73 -1.27 -4.09
CA SER A 285 10.32 -0.90 -5.46
C SER A 285 11.16 0.24 -6.02
N LEU A 286 11.47 1.26 -5.23
CA LEU A 286 12.31 2.39 -5.65
C LEU A 286 13.73 1.92 -6.01
N ILE A 287 14.42 1.19 -5.12
CA ILE A 287 15.82 0.85 -5.31
C ILE A 287 16.08 -0.06 -6.51
N HIS A 288 15.13 -0.91 -6.89
CA HIS A 288 15.23 -1.74 -8.10
C HIS A 288 15.11 -0.94 -9.41
N HIS A 289 14.69 0.33 -9.35
CA HIS A 289 14.60 1.23 -10.50
C HIS A 289 15.72 2.28 -10.54
N LEU A 290 16.63 2.26 -9.58
CA LEU A 290 17.78 3.15 -9.58
C LEU A 290 18.78 2.74 -10.68
N ASP A 291 19.43 3.76 -11.27
CA ASP A 291 20.49 3.51 -12.27
C ASP A 291 21.87 3.55 -11.61
N PRO A 292 22.52 2.40 -11.39
CA PRO A 292 23.82 2.34 -10.74
C PRO A 292 24.95 2.92 -11.61
N SER A 293 24.71 3.14 -12.90
CA SER A 293 25.70 3.73 -13.79
C SER A 293 25.87 5.25 -13.55
N SER A 294 24.81 5.91 -13.11
CA SER A 294 24.76 7.37 -12.91
C SER A 294 25.13 7.80 -11.49
N CYS A 295 24.84 6.98 -10.51
CA CYS A 295 25.03 7.28 -9.09
C CYS A 295 25.59 6.11 -8.31
N GLU A 296 26.23 6.40 -7.18
CA GLU A 296 26.64 5.43 -6.15
C GLU A 296 25.66 5.55 -4.98
N TYR A 297 24.93 4.48 -4.67
CA TYR A 297 23.84 4.50 -3.69
C TYR A 297 24.29 3.91 -2.36
N TYR A 298 23.99 4.64 -1.28
CA TYR A 298 24.24 4.25 0.10
C TYR A 298 22.92 4.11 0.81
N ILE A 299 22.57 2.90 1.22
CA ILE A 299 21.31 2.60 1.92
C ILE A 299 21.60 2.49 3.41
N VAL A 300 20.94 3.33 4.20
CA VAL A 300 21.13 3.40 5.65
C VAL A 300 19.86 2.96 6.37
N PHE A 301 19.99 2.00 7.27
CA PHE A 301 18.87 1.49 8.07
C PHE A 301 19.31 1.06 9.48
N ARG A 302 18.32 0.87 10.36
CA ARG A 302 18.57 0.43 11.75
C ARG A 302 18.78 -1.07 11.81
N THR A 303 19.85 -1.51 12.44
CA THR A 303 20.25 -2.92 12.55
C THR A 303 19.18 -3.82 13.15
N HIS A 304 18.40 -3.33 14.14
CA HIS A 304 17.37 -4.16 14.79
C HIS A 304 16.29 -4.64 13.81
N SER A 305 16.05 -3.89 12.72
CA SER A 305 14.98 -4.23 11.76
C SER A 305 15.31 -5.46 10.89
N ILE A 306 16.56 -5.90 10.90
CA ILE A 306 17.04 -7.08 10.16
C ILE A 306 17.58 -8.18 11.09
N LYS A 307 17.62 -7.95 12.39
CA LYS A 307 18.19 -8.91 13.36
C LYS A 307 17.51 -10.27 13.30
N ASP A 308 16.17 -10.25 13.22
CA ASP A 308 15.35 -11.46 13.19
C ASP A 308 14.98 -11.89 11.76
N HIS A 309 15.31 -11.07 10.75
CA HIS A 309 14.95 -11.24 9.34
C HIS A 309 16.08 -10.79 8.42
N PRO A 310 17.26 -11.43 8.47
CA PRO A 310 18.41 -11.05 7.64
C PRO A 310 18.16 -11.21 6.12
N GLU A 311 17.21 -12.07 5.74
CA GLU A 311 16.80 -12.29 4.35
C GLU A 311 16.27 -11.03 3.66
N LYS A 312 15.86 -10.02 4.41
CA LYS A 312 15.44 -8.72 3.86
C LYS A 312 16.55 -7.98 3.11
N LEU A 313 17.79 -8.28 3.43
CA LEU A 313 18.94 -7.71 2.71
C LEU A 313 19.04 -8.24 1.28
N ASN A 314 18.49 -9.43 1.00
CA ASN A 314 18.49 -10.02 -0.35
C ASN A 314 17.67 -9.18 -1.35
N ASN A 315 16.76 -8.31 -0.85
CA ASN A 315 15.99 -7.39 -1.68
C ASN A 315 16.74 -6.08 -1.99
N ILE A 316 17.96 -5.92 -1.49
CA ILE A 316 18.81 -4.75 -1.80
C ILE A 316 19.76 -5.16 -2.93
N PRO A 317 19.81 -4.41 -4.05
CA PRO A 317 20.69 -4.71 -5.16
C PRO A 317 22.18 -4.77 -4.73
N GLU A 318 22.93 -5.73 -5.28
CA GLU A 318 24.34 -5.99 -4.90
C GLU A 318 25.28 -4.81 -5.18
N ASP A 319 24.93 -3.95 -6.12
CA ASP A 319 25.68 -2.75 -6.50
C ASP A 319 25.37 -1.53 -5.64
N THR A 320 24.64 -1.71 -4.54
CA THR A 320 24.39 -0.68 -3.52
C THR A 320 25.21 -0.95 -2.25
N ILE A 321 25.58 0.12 -1.54
CA ILE A 321 26.33 0.03 -0.28
C ILE A 321 25.36 0.11 0.90
N SER A 322 25.25 -0.95 1.69
CA SER A 322 24.42 -0.99 2.88
C SER A 322 25.16 -0.51 4.12
N ILE A 323 24.58 0.43 4.85
CA ILE A 323 25.12 0.97 6.10
C ILE A 323 24.14 0.66 7.25
N HIS A 324 24.64 -0.05 8.24
CA HIS A 324 23.87 -0.49 9.38
C HIS A 324 24.10 0.46 10.57
N LEU A 325 23.01 1.09 11.04
CA LEU A 325 23.08 1.93 12.24
C LEU A 325 22.76 1.09 13.49
N PRO A 326 23.66 1.04 14.49
CA PRO A 326 23.37 0.38 15.76
C PRO A 326 22.25 1.11 16.51
N LEU A 327 21.54 0.38 17.36
CA LEU A 327 20.64 0.97 18.36
C LEU A 327 21.47 1.83 19.33
N ARG A 328 21.03 3.05 19.56
CA ARG A 328 21.39 3.79 20.76
C ARG A 328 20.34 3.59 21.83
#